data_a66df3ced60a5afea7975b585707b4de
#
_entry.id   a66df3ced60a5afea7975b585707b4de
#
_cell.length_a   1.000
_cell.length_b   1.000
_cell.length_c   1.000
_cell.angle_alpha   90.00
_cell.angle_beta   90.00
_cell.angle_gamma   90.00
#
_symmetry.space_group_name_H-M   'P 1'
#
loop_
_entity.id
_entity.type
_entity.pdbx_description
1 polymer ?
#
loop_
_entity_poly.entity_id
_entity_poly.type
_entity_poly.pdbx_seq_one_letter_code
_entity_poly.pdbx_strand_id
1 'polypeptide(L)'
;FYLSQPFGMPKEMNYQEKLTPEKSPLNRAVPGYDTEDALALMYEAALRKTFQSMEEGWRRNDDLQPLVVRLAENCFLSGIPEEEVVRRTIHRYYHSKQAVLVREMIGNVYQECKGFGKKNGLTKEQYLNMQTEEFMNRRYEFRYNTQIGEVEYRERCSFYFRFRPLDKRAQNSILLDAQSEGIAVWDRDVDRYLHSNRVSVYNPLEEFIFHLPNWDKKDRITELADRVPCANPHWTMLFHRWFLNMVAHWRGYDRQHANSTSPLLVGAQGTRKSTFCRDLIPPGLRGYYTDSIDFSRKRDAEMYLNRFALINIDEFDQITLTQQGFLKHILQKPVVNLRKSYSNSVQELRRYASFIATSNQKDLLTDPSGSRRFMCVEVTGTIDTARPIDYEQLYAQAMYEIYHGERYWFDDEDEAVMTESNQEFEQTPPMVQLFYRYFRGAEDHEEGEYLYLMDILNYLQKKSTIPLSSNKVNYFGRLLQKAGIPSK
;
A
#
# COMPACT_ATOMS: atom_id res chain seq x y z
N PHE A 1 -33.90 -2.61 12.67
CA PHE A 1 -33.31 -1.52 13.43
C PHE A 1 -32.49 -2.11 14.57
N TYR A 2 -31.21 -2.33 14.38
CA TYR A 2 -30.25 -2.51 15.46
C TYR A 2 -29.30 -1.33 15.40
N LEU A 3 -29.41 -0.43 16.33
CA LEU A 3 -28.44 0.59 16.67
C LEU A 3 -27.22 -0.15 17.24
N SER A 4 -26.15 -0.29 16.43
CA SER A 4 -24.84 -0.64 16.96
C SER A 4 -24.36 0.52 17.83
N GLN A 5 -24.10 0.24 19.10
CA GLN A 5 -23.46 1.20 20.00
C GLN A 5 -22.14 1.69 19.37
N PRO A 6 -21.80 2.97 19.50
CA PRO A 6 -20.51 3.46 19.07
C PRO A 6 -19.44 2.72 19.88
N PHE A 7 -18.49 2.12 19.19
CA PHE A 7 -17.28 1.59 19.81
C PHE A 7 -16.68 2.66 20.70
N GLY A 8 -16.61 2.37 22.00
CA GLY A 8 -16.03 3.27 22.97
C GLY A 8 -14.64 3.72 22.52
N MET A 9 -14.35 5.00 22.74
CA MET A 9 -12.99 5.53 22.55
C MET A 9 -11.97 4.56 23.15
N PRO A 10 -10.87 4.25 22.48
CA PRO A 10 -9.78 3.59 23.14
C PRO A 10 -9.40 4.44 24.35
N LYS A 11 -9.49 3.87 25.54
CA LYS A 11 -8.94 4.50 26.75
C LYS A 11 -7.55 4.99 26.39
N GLU A 12 -7.21 6.20 26.78
CA GLU A 12 -5.87 6.75 26.69
C GLU A 12 -4.89 5.65 27.11
N MET A 13 -4.22 5.06 26.11
CA MET A 13 -3.22 4.05 26.39
C MET A 13 -2.03 4.77 26.98
N ASN A 14 -1.79 4.50 28.25
CA ASN A 14 -0.65 5.03 28.97
C ASN A 14 0.61 4.67 28.17
N TYR A 15 1.31 5.67 27.68
CA TYR A 15 2.50 5.52 26.81
C TYR A 15 3.60 4.67 27.47
N GLN A 16 3.54 4.48 28.77
CA GLN A 16 4.47 3.62 29.52
C GLN A 16 4.18 2.13 29.40
N GLU A 17 2.94 1.71 29.09
CA GLU A 17 2.62 0.29 28.84
C GLU A 17 2.94 -0.18 27.42
N LYS A 18 3.18 0.74 26.46
CA LYS A 18 3.59 0.39 25.08
C LYS A 18 5.08 0.15 24.91
N LEU A 19 5.88 0.38 25.94
CA LEU A 19 7.32 0.08 25.98
C LEU A 19 7.66 -1.30 26.57
N THR A 20 6.67 -2.16 26.82
CA THR A 20 7.00 -3.59 26.89
C THR A 20 7.39 -4.01 25.46
N PRO A 21 8.62 -4.43 25.22
CA PRO A 21 9.02 -4.91 23.92
C PRO A 21 8.03 -6.00 23.52
N GLU A 22 7.33 -5.82 22.39
CA GLU A 22 6.66 -6.94 21.75
C GLU A 22 7.65 -8.08 21.76
N LYS A 23 7.25 -9.21 22.32
CA LYS A 23 8.10 -10.37 22.49
C LYS A 23 8.80 -10.61 21.16
N SER A 24 10.10 -10.36 21.12
CA SER A 24 10.94 -10.68 19.96
C SER A 24 10.55 -12.08 19.46
N PRO A 25 10.52 -12.35 18.14
CA PRO A 25 10.30 -13.71 17.64
C PRO A 25 11.21 -14.75 18.26
N LEU A 26 12.38 -14.34 18.77
CA LEU A 26 13.30 -15.14 19.54
C LEU A 26 12.76 -15.58 20.92
N ASN A 27 11.76 -14.89 21.47
CA ASN A 27 11.07 -15.31 22.69
C ASN A 27 10.01 -16.38 22.44
N ARG A 28 9.78 -16.78 21.19
CA ARG A 28 9.03 -18.00 20.90
C ARG A 28 10.01 -19.16 21.01
N ALA A 29 9.87 -19.84 22.07
CA ALA A 29 10.63 -20.98 22.53
C ALA A 29 11.12 -21.92 21.43
N VAL A 30 12.31 -22.37 21.60
CA VAL A 30 12.82 -23.63 21.07
C VAL A 30 11.72 -24.67 21.15
N PRO A 31 11.37 -25.44 20.08
CA PRO A 31 10.34 -26.46 20.15
C PRO A 31 10.58 -27.37 21.35
N GLY A 32 9.64 -27.36 22.30
CA GLY A 32 9.75 -28.09 23.57
C GLY A 32 9.95 -27.22 24.83
N TYR A 33 10.15 -25.89 24.67
CA TYR A 33 10.34 -24.94 25.78
C TYR A 33 9.47 -23.70 25.55
N ASP A 34 8.21 -23.84 25.79
CA ASP A 34 7.22 -22.78 25.45
C ASP A 34 7.01 -21.73 26.53
N THR A 35 7.80 -21.72 27.61
CA THR A 35 7.56 -20.83 28.74
C THR A 35 8.79 -20.04 29.15
N GLU A 36 8.58 -18.82 29.62
CA GLU A 36 9.57 -17.98 30.26
C GLU A 36 10.26 -18.72 31.42
N ASP A 37 9.53 -19.64 32.07
CA ASP A 37 10.01 -20.54 33.13
C ASP A 37 11.07 -21.53 32.62
N ALA A 38 10.91 -22.09 31.40
CA ALA A 38 11.89 -23.02 30.84
C ALA A 38 13.22 -22.32 30.52
N LEU A 39 13.19 -21.12 29.92
CA LEU A 39 14.39 -20.32 29.68
C LEU A 39 15.07 -19.91 31.00
N ALA A 40 14.26 -19.64 32.04
CA ALA A 40 14.78 -19.35 33.38
C ALA A 40 15.56 -20.57 33.95
N LEU A 41 15.01 -21.76 33.87
CA LEU A 41 15.66 -22.99 34.33
C LEU A 41 16.93 -23.30 33.54
N MET A 42 16.92 -23.11 32.23
CA MET A 42 18.09 -23.25 31.36
C MET A 42 19.20 -22.27 31.72
N TYR A 43 18.85 -21.00 31.96
CA TYR A 43 19.80 -19.97 32.39
C TYR A 43 20.42 -20.30 33.76
N GLU A 44 19.62 -20.72 34.74
CA GLU A 44 20.12 -21.13 36.06
C GLU A 44 21.00 -22.38 35.98
N ALA A 45 20.71 -23.31 35.08
CA ALA A 45 21.56 -24.46 34.82
C ALA A 45 22.89 -24.05 34.17
N ALA A 46 22.88 -23.17 33.19
CA ALA A 46 24.07 -22.61 32.57
C ALA A 46 24.92 -21.81 33.59
N LEU A 47 24.26 -21.06 34.44
CA LEU A 47 24.94 -20.30 35.52
C LEU A 47 25.63 -21.24 36.54
N ARG A 48 24.94 -22.28 37.01
CA ARG A 48 25.54 -23.28 37.89
C ARG A 48 26.76 -23.93 37.26
N LYS A 49 26.68 -24.29 35.98
CA LYS A 49 27.80 -24.86 35.24
C LYS A 49 28.97 -23.86 35.10
N THR A 50 28.67 -22.59 34.94
CA THR A 50 29.67 -21.53 34.86
C THR A 50 30.43 -21.47 36.19
N PHE A 51 29.72 -21.39 37.32
CA PHE A 51 30.38 -21.39 38.63
C PHE A 51 31.23 -22.61 38.89
N GLN A 52 30.81 -23.80 38.44
CA GLN A 52 31.60 -25.03 38.57
C GLN A 52 32.88 -25.01 37.74
N SER A 53 32.92 -24.24 36.66
CA SER A 53 34.05 -24.12 35.74
C SER A 53 34.99 -22.94 36.06
N MET A 54 34.67 -22.09 37.04
CA MET A 54 35.52 -21.00 37.49
C MET A 54 36.63 -21.55 38.39
N GLU A 55 37.78 -20.88 38.30
CA GLU A 55 38.96 -21.27 39.10
C GLU A 55 38.70 -21.20 40.63
N GLU A 56 39.31 -22.13 41.39
CA GLU A 56 39.27 -22.09 42.84
C GLU A 56 39.92 -20.79 43.35
N GLY A 57 39.11 -19.90 43.98
CA GLY A 57 39.58 -18.62 44.49
C GLY A 57 38.86 -17.38 43.88
N TRP A 58 38.10 -17.56 42.81
CA TRP A 58 37.29 -16.45 42.28
C TRP A 58 36.21 -16.03 43.29
N ARG A 59 36.20 -14.74 43.63
CA ARG A 59 35.26 -14.17 44.60
C ARG A 59 34.25 -13.26 43.88
N ARG A 60 33.02 -13.19 44.37
CA ARG A 60 31.94 -12.40 43.80
C ARG A 60 32.21 -10.91 43.65
N ASN A 61 33.22 -10.38 44.41
CA ASN A 61 33.66 -8.97 44.37
C ASN A 61 34.77 -8.73 43.35
N ASP A 62 35.26 -9.77 42.66
CA ASP A 62 36.28 -9.64 41.63
C ASP A 62 35.62 -9.14 40.31
N ASP A 63 36.45 -8.93 39.30
CA ASP A 63 35.98 -8.55 37.98
C ASP A 63 34.93 -9.52 37.44
N LEU A 64 33.72 -9.04 37.16
CA LEU A 64 32.61 -9.86 36.65
C LEU A 64 32.73 -10.21 35.17
N GLN A 65 33.69 -9.60 34.44
CA GLN A 65 33.82 -9.84 32.99
C GLN A 65 34.08 -11.29 32.64
N PRO A 66 35.00 -12.03 33.27
CA PRO A 66 35.24 -13.46 32.99
C PRO A 66 34.02 -14.32 33.27
N LEU A 67 33.25 -14.00 34.31
CA LEU A 67 32.01 -14.69 34.64
C LEU A 67 30.97 -14.49 33.54
N VAL A 68 30.76 -13.25 33.07
CA VAL A 68 29.78 -12.93 32.04
C VAL A 68 30.12 -13.60 30.71
N VAL A 69 31.39 -13.54 30.31
CA VAL A 69 31.85 -14.20 29.08
C VAL A 69 31.60 -15.72 29.13
N ARG A 70 32.02 -16.37 30.24
CA ARG A 70 31.84 -17.82 30.40
C ARG A 70 30.38 -18.23 30.53
N LEU A 71 29.57 -17.41 31.16
CA LEU A 71 28.12 -17.60 31.25
C LEU A 71 27.49 -17.49 29.86
N ALA A 72 27.86 -16.49 29.08
CA ALA A 72 27.39 -16.29 27.72
C ALA A 72 27.72 -17.52 26.82
N GLU A 73 28.96 -18.07 26.92
CA GLU A 73 29.35 -19.28 26.21
C GLU A 73 28.46 -20.49 26.59
N ASN A 74 28.23 -20.70 27.90
CA ASN A 74 27.39 -21.81 28.34
C ASN A 74 25.92 -21.64 27.95
N CYS A 75 25.41 -20.39 28.00
CA CYS A 75 24.07 -20.05 27.54
C CYS A 75 23.93 -20.27 26.02
N PHE A 76 24.90 -19.80 25.24
CA PHE A 76 24.96 -20.01 23.79
C PHE A 76 24.90 -21.51 23.44
N LEU A 77 25.77 -22.31 24.06
CA LEU A 77 25.80 -23.76 23.86
C LEU A 77 24.52 -24.47 24.32
N SER A 78 23.78 -23.86 25.23
CA SER A 78 22.48 -24.38 25.70
C SER A 78 21.31 -23.91 24.84
N GLY A 79 21.53 -22.98 23.91
CA GLY A 79 20.50 -22.48 23.00
C GLY A 79 19.59 -21.43 23.63
N ILE A 80 20.09 -20.64 24.55
CA ILE A 80 19.36 -19.54 25.16
C ILE A 80 19.57 -18.30 24.27
N PRO A 81 18.51 -17.57 23.84
CA PRO A 81 18.64 -16.38 23.04
C PRO A 81 19.46 -15.27 23.70
N GLU A 82 20.24 -14.52 22.89
CA GLU A 82 21.14 -13.47 23.36
C GLU A 82 20.43 -12.43 24.27
N GLU A 83 19.29 -11.92 23.80
CA GLU A 83 18.53 -10.90 24.55
C GLU A 83 18.07 -11.38 25.93
N GLU A 84 17.72 -12.66 26.04
CA GLU A 84 17.30 -13.26 27.29
C GLU A 84 18.49 -13.39 28.26
N VAL A 85 19.67 -13.74 27.75
CA VAL A 85 20.90 -13.78 28.55
C VAL A 85 21.29 -12.38 29.03
N VAL A 86 21.23 -11.40 28.13
CA VAL A 86 21.47 -9.98 28.46
C VAL A 86 20.51 -9.50 29.55
N ARG A 87 19.21 -9.71 29.35
CA ARG A 87 18.16 -9.29 30.31
C ARG A 87 18.41 -9.84 31.70
N ARG A 88 18.59 -11.18 31.79
CA ARG A 88 18.78 -11.89 33.08
C ARG A 88 20.12 -11.53 33.74
N THR A 89 21.16 -11.40 32.96
CA THR A 89 22.50 -11.03 33.49
C THR A 89 22.50 -9.63 34.04
N ILE A 90 21.91 -8.65 33.34
CA ILE A 90 21.80 -7.27 33.85
C ILE A 90 20.97 -7.23 35.14
N HIS A 91 19.81 -7.88 35.14
CA HIS A 91 18.93 -7.91 36.31
C HIS A 91 19.62 -8.51 37.55
N ARG A 92 20.51 -9.48 37.36
CA ARG A 92 21.12 -10.21 38.46
C ARG A 92 22.43 -9.55 39.01
N TYR A 93 23.22 -8.97 38.13
CA TYR A 93 24.59 -8.57 38.51
C TYR A 93 24.92 -7.10 38.31
N TYR A 94 24.18 -6.38 37.51
CA TYR A 94 24.53 -5.04 37.10
C TYR A 94 23.42 -4.01 37.31
N HIS A 95 23.84 -2.76 37.55
CA HIS A 95 22.94 -1.62 37.52
C HIS A 95 22.82 -1.07 36.09
N SER A 96 21.77 -0.30 35.82
CA SER A 96 21.44 0.22 34.49
C SER A 96 22.57 0.91 33.73
N LYS A 97 23.55 1.51 34.47
CA LYS A 97 24.71 2.21 33.87
C LYS A 97 25.71 1.26 33.17
N GLN A 98 25.70 -0.01 33.50
CA GLN A 98 26.64 -1.02 32.95
C GLN A 98 25.97 -1.91 31.90
N ALA A 99 24.70 -1.68 31.60
CA ALA A 99 23.93 -2.49 30.68
C ALA A 99 24.53 -2.54 29.26
N VAL A 100 25.12 -1.45 28.79
CA VAL A 100 25.78 -1.37 27.48
C VAL A 100 26.99 -2.31 27.42
N LEU A 101 27.83 -2.29 28.44
CA LEU A 101 29.02 -3.15 28.52
C LEU A 101 28.65 -4.63 28.56
N VAL A 102 27.65 -4.99 29.36
CA VAL A 102 27.14 -6.38 29.42
C VAL A 102 26.61 -6.86 28.10
N ARG A 103 25.83 -5.99 27.40
CA ARG A 103 25.30 -6.29 26.06
C ARG A 103 26.44 -6.53 25.06
N GLU A 104 27.45 -5.69 25.08
CA GLU A 104 28.61 -5.81 24.20
C GLU A 104 29.40 -7.09 24.46
N MET A 105 29.68 -7.42 25.72
CA MET A 105 30.39 -8.65 26.08
C MET A 105 29.62 -9.92 25.64
N ILE A 106 28.31 -9.98 25.90
CA ILE A 106 27.51 -11.13 25.54
C ILE A 106 27.38 -11.21 24.01
N GLY A 107 27.16 -10.07 23.33
CA GLY A 107 27.09 -9.99 21.88
C GLY A 107 28.34 -10.49 21.18
N ASN A 108 29.53 -10.12 21.67
CA ASN A 108 30.80 -10.59 21.14
C ASN A 108 30.92 -12.12 21.25
N VAL A 109 30.54 -12.71 22.39
CA VAL A 109 30.52 -14.17 22.55
C VAL A 109 29.57 -14.85 21.59
N TYR A 110 28.37 -14.27 21.38
CA TYR A 110 27.37 -14.84 20.46
C TYR A 110 27.79 -14.71 18.99
N GLN A 111 28.64 -13.72 18.65
CA GLN A 111 29.21 -13.58 17.32
C GLN A 111 30.40 -14.54 17.05
N GLU A 112 31.24 -14.78 18.05
CA GLU A 112 32.47 -15.56 17.90
C GLU A 112 32.24 -17.07 18.10
N CYS A 113 31.29 -17.47 18.97
CA CYS A 113 31.02 -18.85 19.27
C CYS A 113 30.31 -19.59 18.12
N LYS A 114 30.61 -20.89 17.97
CA LYS A 114 29.94 -21.76 17.02
C LYS A 114 29.17 -22.87 17.75
N GLY A 115 28.04 -23.27 17.16
CA GLY A 115 27.28 -24.41 17.69
C GLY A 115 26.21 -24.00 18.70
N PHE A 116 25.46 -22.96 18.42
CA PHE A 116 24.31 -22.52 19.23
C PHE A 116 23.37 -23.70 19.54
N GLY A 117 23.10 -23.92 20.82
CA GLY A 117 22.24 -24.99 21.28
C GLY A 117 22.80 -26.44 21.17
N LYS A 118 24.06 -26.63 20.80
CA LYS A 118 24.67 -27.95 20.62
C LYS A 118 24.53 -28.88 21.84
N LYS A 119 24.31 -28.31 23.02
CA LYS A 119 24.24 -29.08 24.28
C LYS A 119 22.82 -29.21 24.86
N ASN A 120 21.77 -28.87 24.12
CA ASN A 120 20.40 -28.90 24.64
C ASN A 120 19.61 -30.20 24.38
N GLY A 121 20.22 -31.22 23.78
CA GLY A 121 19.58 -32.55 23.54
C GLY A 121 18.58 -32.56 22.37
N LEU A 122 18.55 -31.52 21.50
CA LEU A 122 17.66 -31.47 20.35
C LEU A 122 18.03 -32.50 19.27
N THR A 123 17.06 -32.91 18.48
CA THR A 123 17.31 -33.67 17.25
C THR A 123 18.13 -32.84 16.26
N LYS A 124 18.78 -33.47 15.30
CA LYS A 124 19.58 -32.77 14.27
C LYS A 124 18.77 -31.73 13.53
N GLU A 125 17.51 -32.03 13.23
CA GLU A 125 16.62 -31.12 12.51
C GLU A 125 16.19 -29.92 13.38
N GLN A 126 15.83 -30.16 14.63
CA GLN A 126 15.50 -29.13 15.59
C GLN A 126 16.71 -28.20 15.83
N TYR A 127 17.88 -28.79 15.95
CA TYR A 127 19.14 -28.07 16.11
C TYR A 127 19.44 -27.19 14.88
N LEU A 128 19.29 -27.72 13.65
CA LEU A 128 19.49 -26.99 12.41
C LEU A 128 18.51 -25.82 12.30
N ASN A 129 17.22 -26.05 12.58
CA ASN A 129 16.21 -24.99 12.56
C ASN A 129 16.56 -23.86 13.53
N MET A 130 17.00 -24.19 14.72
CA MET A 130 17.38 -23.24 15.75
C MET A 130 18.63 -22.43 15.36
N GLN A 131 19.65 -23.08 14.81
CA GLN A 131 20.85 -22.40 14.31
C GLN A 131 20.51 -21.46 13.14
N THR A 132 19.65 -21.91 12.23
CA THR A 132 19.19 -21.09 11.09
C THR A 132 18.45 -19.85 11.58
N GLU A 133 17.49 -20.01 12.50
CA GLU A 133 16.73 -18.91 13.06
C GLU A 133 17.63 -17.91 13.81
N GLU A 134 18.56 -18.40 14.62
CA GLU A 134 19.52 -17.55 15.33
C GLU A 134 20.40 -16.76 14.36
N PHE A 135 21.01 -17.43 13.37
CA PHE A 135 21.81 -16.79 12.33
C PHE A 135 21.05 -15.71 11.60
N MET A 136 19.83 -16.04 11.13
CA MET A 136 18.98 -15.11 10.36
C MET A 136 18.65 -13.85 11.18
N ASN A 137 18.25 -14.05 12.45
CA ASN A 137 17.89 -12.93 13.31
C ASN A 137 19.09 -12.10 13.79
N ARG A 138 20.25 -12.71 13.95
CA ARG A 138 21.48 -12.03 14.39
C ARG A 138 22.06 -11.14 13.27
N ARG A 139 22.08 -11.62 12.05
CA ARG A 139 22.73 -10.92 10.92
C ARG A 139 21.78 -10.03 10.14
N TYR A 140 20.51 -10.42 10.06
CA TYR A 140 19.53 -9.77 9.19
C TYR A 140 18.28 -9.37 9.97
N GLU A 141 17.55 -8.44 9.40
CA GLU A 141 16.19 -8.13 9.77
C GLU A 141 15.32 -8.32 8.55
N PHE A 142 14.24 -9.10 8.69
CA PHE A 142 13.33 -9.45 7.61
C PHE A 142 11.94 -8.93 7.92
N ARG A 143 11.21 -8.56 6.87
CA ARG A 143 9.79 -8.27 6.93
C ARG A 143 9.09 -8.73 5.65
N TYR A 144 7.89 -9.24 5.77
CA TYR A 144 7.06 -9.59 4.62
C TYR A 144 6.18 -8.40 4.26
N ASN A 145 6.48 -7.75 3.13
CA ASN A 145 5.72 -6.63 2.62
C ASN A 145 4.44 -7.13 1.95
N THR A 146 3.29 -6.92 2.58
CA THR A 146 1.99 -7.41 2.09
C THR A 146 1.51 -6.72 0.82
N GLN A 147 1.97 -5.48 0.57
CA GLN A 147 1.60 -4.68 -0.58
C GLN A 147 2.18 -5.25 -1.89
N ILE A 148 3.45 -5.66 -1.85
CA ILE A 148 4.12 -6.24 -3.01
C ILE A 148 4.12 -7.77 -2.98
N GLY A 149 3.82 -8.38 -1.82
CA GLY A 149 3.82 -9.83 -1.64
C GLY A 149 5.21 -10.44 -1.59
N GLU A 150 6.22 -9.69 -1.16
CA GLU A 150 7.62 -10.09 -1.16
C GLU A 150 8.27 -9.88 0.22
N VAL A 151 9.29 -10.66 0.51
CA VAL A 151 10.14 -10.44 1.69
C VAL A 151 11.13 -9.31 1.40
N GLU A 152 11.24 -8.38 2.32
CA GLU A 152 12.28 -7.35 2.34
C GLU A 152 13.25 -7.64 3.47
N TYR A 153 14.51 -7.24 3.30
CA TYR A 153 15.55 -7.45 4.29
C TYR A 153 16.51 -6.27 4.40
N ARG A 154 17.17 -6.19 5.53
CA ARG A 154 18.37 -5.36 5.74
C ARG A 154 19.36 -6.11 6.62
N GLU A 155 20.63 -5.81 6.47
CA GLU A 155 21.70 -6.32 7.34
C GLU A 155 21.80 -5.46 8.60
N ARG A 156 21.83 -6.08 9.77
CA ARG A 156 21.88 -5.35 11.06
C ARG A 156 23.19 -4.58 11.25
N CYS A 157 24.28 -5.09 10.75
CA CYS A 157 25.62 -4.48 10.89
C CYS A 157 26.01 -3.62 9.67
N SER A 158 25.07 -3.27 8.80
CA SER A 158 25.33 -2.46 7.61
C SER A 158 25.01 -0.99 7.87
N PHE A 159 25.76 -0.09 7.24
CA PHE A 159 25.41 1.35 7.18
C PHE A 159 24.16 1.62 6.32
N TYR A 160 23.62 0.62 5.61
CA TYR A 160 22.39 0.72 4.84
C TYR A 160 21.18 0.39 5.72
N PHE A 161 20.54 1.42 6.27
CA PHE A 161 19.38 1.26 7.16
C PHE A 161 18.07 0.95 6.43
N ARG A 162 18.05 1.00 5.08
CA ARG A 162 16.83 0.78 4.30
C ARG A 162 16.62 -0.69 4.00
N PHE A 163 15.38 -1.13 4.15
CA PHE A 163 14.95 -2.42 3.63
C PHE A 163 14.99 -2.44 2.11
N ARG A 164 15.38 -3.57 1.55
CA ARG A 164 15.42 -3.84 0.11
C ARG A 164 14.72 -5.16 -0.19
N PRO A 165 14.10 -5.34 -1.36
CA PRO A 165 13.51 -6.62 -1.75
C PRO A 165 14.54 -7.74 -1.70
N LEU A 166 14.13 -8.90 -1.23
CA LEU A 166 14.96 -10.09 -1.17
C LEU A 166 14.88 -10.82 -2.52
N ASP A 167 15.81 -10.53 -3.40
CA ASP A 167 15.96 -11.24 -4.67
C ASP A 167 16.68 -12.60 -4.50
N LYS A 168 16.68 -13.41 -5.55
CA LYS A 168 17.34 -14.73 -5.52
C LYS A 168 18.85 -14.64 -5.27
N ARG A 169 19.49 -13.56 -5.71
CA ARG A 169 20.92 -13.34 -5.47
C ARG A 169 21.20 -13.10 -3.99
N ALA A 170 20.40 -12.25 -3.35
CA ALA A 170 20.51 -11.99 -1.93
C ALA A 170 20.23 -13.25 -1.08
N GLN A 171 19.19 -14.02 -1.45
CA GLN A 171 18.88 -15.29 -0.80
C GLN A 171 20.06 -16.28 -0.87
N ASN A 172 20.70 -16.40 -2.03
CA ASN A 172 21.87 -17.24 -2.21
C ASN A 172 23.07 -16.73 -1.39
N SER A 173 23.27 -15.43 -1.29
CA SER A 173 24.34 -14.86 -0.45
C SER A 173 24.12 -15.18 1.02
N ILE A 174 22.89 -15.03 1.53
CA ILE A 174 22.52 -15.40 2.91
C ILE A 174 22.78 -16.88 3.17
N LEU A 175 22.47 -17.76 2.21
CA LEU A 175 22.75 -19.19 2.30
C LEU A 175 24.26 -19.47 2.44
N LEU A 176 25.06 -18.85 1.57
CA LEU A 176 26.53 -19.02 1.57
C LEU A 176 27.13 -18.47 2.88
N ASP A 177 26.64 -17.36 3.38
CA ASP A 177 27.07 -16.77 4.66
C ASP A 177 26.77 -17.73 5.83
N ALA A 178 25.57 -18.34 5.87
CA ALA A 178 25.22 -19.33 6.88
C ALA A 178 26.11 -20.57 6.80
N GLN A 179 26.38 -21.06 5.60
CA GLN A 179 27.27 -22.20 5.38
C GLN A 179 28.72 -21.89 5.79
N SER A 180 29.20 -20.66 5.53
CA SER A 180 30.54 -20.23 5.95
C SER A 180 30.70 -20.17 7.46
N GLU A 181 29.63 -19.96 8.21
CA GLU A 181 29.60 -20.07 9.67
C GLU A 181 29.47 -21.53 10.18
N GLY A 182 29.45 -22.50 9.26
CA GLY A 182 29.39 -23.94 9.59
C GLY A 182 27.98 -24.46 9.87
N ILE A 183 26.94 -23.73 9.46
CA ILE A 183 25.55 -24.18 9.54
C ILE A 183 25.23 -25.02 8.29
N ALA A 184 24.82 -26.27 8.47
CA ALA A 184 24.54 -27.21 7.37
C ALA A 184 23.14 -26.95 6.75
N VAL A 185 22.86 -25.69 6.41
CA VAL A 185 21.58 -25.21 5.88
C VAL A 185 21.49 -25.36 4.36
N TRP A 186 20.29 -25.63 3.84
CA TRP A 186 19.98 -25.73 2.43
C TRP A 186 18.99 -24.62 2.00
N ASP A 187 18.87 -24.40 0.70
CA ASP A 187 17.91 -23.44 0.09
C ASP A 187 16.52 -23.56 0.70
N ARG A 188 16.01 -24.80 0.84
CA ARG A 188 14.68 -25.09 1.40
C ARG A 188 14.51 -24.65 2.86
N ASP A 189 15.59 -24.63 3.63
CA ASP A 189 15.53 -24.27 5.05
C ASP A 189 15.50 -22.76 5.21
N VAL A 190 16.29 -22.04 4.41
CA VAL A 190 16.24 -20.56 4.28
C VAL A 190 14.86 -20.14 3.77
N ASP A 191 14.37 -20.77 2.70
CA ASP A 191 13.08 -20.45 2.11
C ASP A 191 11.92 -20.70 3.09
N ARG A 192 11.97 -21.81 3.84
CA ARG A 192 10.99 -22.11 4.90
C ARG A 192 10.97 -21.07 6.00
N TYR A 193 12.12 -20.58 6.43
CA TYR A 193 12.21 -19.50 7.41
C TYR A 193 11.58 -18.21 6.87
N LEU A 194 11.98 -17.78 5.66
CA LEU A 194 11.53 -16.55 5.02
C LEU A 194 10.02 -16.50 4.77
N HIS A 195 9.40 -17.64 4.48
CA HIS A 195 7.96 -17.75 4.24
C HIS A 195 7.17 -18.25 5.45
N SER A 196 7.78 -18.23 6.63
CA SER A 196 7.11 -18.59 7.89
C SER A 196 6.63 -17.35 8.66
N ASN A 197 5.81 -17.60 9.70
CA ASN A 197 5.38 -16.55 10.64
C ASN A 197 6.54 -16.01 11.53
N ARG A 198 7.77 -16.46 11.30
CA ARG A 198 8.98 -15.91 11.95
C ARG A 198 9.35 -14.55 11.37
N VAL A 199 8.98 -14.30 10.13
CA VAL A 199 9.16 -13.01 9.47
C VAL A 199 7.94 -12.14 9.77
N SER A 200 8.20 -10.94 10.30
CA SER A 200 7.14 -9.98 10.65
C SER A 200 6.39 -9.50 9.40
N VAL A 201 5.08 -9.38 9.52
CA VAL A 201 4.25 -8.81 8.45
C VAL A 201 4.34 -7.30 8.48
N TYR A 202 4.50 -6.68 7.33
CA TYR A 202 4.63 -5.25 7.14
C TYR A 202 3.70 -4.75 6.04
N ASN A 203 2.93 -3.72 6.34
CA ASN A 203 2.14 -2.98 5.37
C ASN A 203 2.60 -1.51 5.34
N PRO A 204 3.24 -1.05 4.26
CA PRO A 204 3.82 0.30 4.21
C PRO A 204 2.79 1.43 4.33
N LEU A 205 1.57 1.23 3.82
CA LEU A 205 0.51 2.23 3.91
C LEU A 205 -0.07 2.30 5.32
N GLU A 206 -0.30 1.15 5.95
CA GLU A 206 -0.78 1.10 7.33
C GLU A 206 0.26 1.62 8.31
N GLU A 207 1.53 1.29 8.10
CA GLU A 207 2.66 1.77 8.91
C GLU A 207 2.78 3.30 8.83
N PHE A 208 2.68 3.86 7.62
CA PHE A 208 2.67 5.31 7.44
C PHE A 208 1.52 5.97 8.19
N ILE A 209 0.29 5.45 8.05
CA ILE A 209 -0.88 6.00 8.73
C ILE A 209 -0.77 5.86 10.25
N PHE A 210 -0.20 4.76 10.73
CA PHE A 210 -0.06 4.51 12.16
C PHE A 210 0.87 5.51 12.87
N HIS A 211 1.89 6.01 12.15
CA HIS A 211 2.87 6.95 12.70
C HIS A 211 2.53 8.42 12.46
N LEU A 212 1.34 8.72 11.92
CA LEU A 212 0.93 10.10 11.73
C LEU A 212 0.79 10.84 13.05
N PRO A 213 1.22 12.11 13.13
CA PRO A 213 1.03 12.95 14.29
C PRO A 213 -0.46 13.35 14.44
N ASN A 214 -0.79 13.97 15.55
CA ASN A 214 -2.09 14.64 15.68
C ASN A 214 -2.20 15.79 14.68
N TRP A 215 -3.35 15.93 14.04
CA TRP A 215 -3.63 17.01 13.12
C TRP A 215 -3.60 18.38 13.82
N ASP A 216 -2.89 19.34 13.24
CA ASP A 216 -2.76 20.72 13.74
C ASP A 216 -3.94 21.64 13.38
N LYS A 217 -5.01 21.08 12.79
CA LYS A 217 -6.25 21.75 12.37
C LYS A 217 -6.10 22.74 11.20
N LYS A 218 -5.02 22.71 10.44
CA LYS A 218 -4.89 23.46 9.18
C LYS A 218 -5.41 22.63 8.03
N ASP A 219 -6.22 23.24 7.18
CA ASP A 219 -6.81 22.59 6.01
C ASP A 219 -5.81 22.54 4.85
N ARG A 220 -5.04 21.43 4.82
CA ARG A 220 -4.04 21.17 3.77
C ARG A 220 -4.61 20.48 2.56
N ILE A 221 -5.75 19.81 2.69
CA ILE A 221 -6.41 19.16 1.55
C ILE A 221 -6.94 20.22 0.61
N THR A 222 -7.60 21.25 1.13
CA THR A 222 -8.04 22.42 0.35
C THR A 222 -6.83 23.17 -0.24
N GLU A 223 -5.79 23.43 0.55
CA GLU A 223 -4.56 24.06 0.04
C GLU A 223 -3.93 23.28 -1.11
N LEU A 224 -3.99 21.93 -1.07
CA LEU A 224 -3.47 21.07 -2.12
C LEU A 224 -4.35 21.10 -3.37
N ALA A 225 -5.67 21.10 -3.22
CA ALA A 225 -6.63 21.25 -4.31
C ALA A 225 -6.45 22.58 -5.04
N ASP A 226 -6.27 23.66 -4.29
CA ASP A 226 -6.12 25.05 -4.82
C ASP A 226 -4.81 25.26 -5.59
N ARG A 227 -3.86 24.31 -5.53
CA ARG A 227 -2.67 24.33 -6.40
C ARG A 227 -2.98 24.10 -7.87
N VAL A 228 -4.15 23.52 -8.16
CA VAL A 228 -4.64 23.26 -9.52
C VAL A 228 -5.46 24.48 -9.98
N PRO A 229 -4.93 25.33 -10.84
CA PRO A 229 -5.68 26.49 -11.35
C PRO A 229 -6.78 26.01 -12.29
N CYS A 230 -8.03 26.10 -11.87
CA CYS A 230 -9.20 25.71 -12.66
C CYS A 230 -10.39 26.62 -12.37
N ALA A 231 -11.35 26.64 -13.30
CA ALA A 231 -12.58 27.44 -13.18
C ALA A 231 -13.74 26.63 -12.54
N ASN A 232 -13.58 25.32 -12.32
CA ASN A 232 -14.65 24.50 -11.76
C ASN A 232 -14.89 24.83 -10.28
N PRO A 233 -16.04 25.41 -9.90
CA PRO A 233 -16.32 25.80 -8.52
C PRO A 233 -16.43 24.65 -7.55
N HIS A 234 -16.67 23.43 -8.06
CA HIS A 234 -16.84 22.22 -7.24
C HIS A 234 -15.54 21.43 -7.05
N TRP A 235 -14.45 21.85 -7.73
CA TRP A 235 -13.18 21.10 -7.73
C TRP A 235 -12.67 20.81 -6.32
N THR A 236 -12.55 21.83 -5.48
CA THR A 236 -11.96 21.68 -4.14
C THR A 236 -12.75 20.70 -3.28
N MET A 237 -14.09 20.80 -3.27
CA MET A 237 -14.98 19.90 -2.53
C MET A 237 -14.90 18.47 -3.04
N LEU A 238 -14.94 18.26 -4.36
CA LEU A 238 -14.88 16.94 -4.97
C LEU A 238 -13.49 16.29 -4.77
N PHE A 239 -12.42 17.08 -4.92
CA PHE A 239 -11.05 16.61 -4.66
C PHE A 239 -10.85 16.22 -3.21
N HIS A 240 -11.34 17.02 -2.28
CA HIS A 240 -11.29 16.71 -0.84
C HIS A 240 -11.92 15.37 -0.55
N ARG A 241 -13.12 15.13 -1.03
CA ARG A 241 -13.84 13.86 -0.85
C ARG A 241 -13.13 12.67 -1.49
N TRP A 242 -12.60 12.86 -2.71
CA TRP A 242 -11.80 11.85 -3.37
C TRP A 242 -10.51 11.50 -2.60
N PHE A 243 -9.85 12.52 -2.03
CA PHE A 243 -8.63 12.34 -1.25
C PHE A 243 -8.91 11.56 0.05
N LEU A 244 -9.98 11.91 0.75
CA LEU A 244 -10.42 11.16 1.93
C LEU A 244 -10.72 9.70 1.59
N ASN A 245 -11.41 9.45 0.46
CA ASN A 245 -11.70 8.10 0.01
C ASN A 245 -10.42 7.30 -0.29
N MET A 246 -9.43 7.91 -0.93
CA MET A 246 -8.11 7.29 -1.15
C MET A 246 -7.48 6.85 0.18
N VAL A 247 -7.46 7.72 1.17
CA VAL A 247 -6.87 7.42 2.50
C VAL A 247 -7.68 6.36 3.23
N ALA A 248 -9.02 6.37 3.15
CA ALA A 248 -9.89 5.36 3.71
C ALA A 248 -9.61 3.96 3.15
N HIS A 249 -9.31 3.86 1.83
CA HIS A 249 -8.88 2.62 1.21
C HIS A 249 -7.53 2.13 1.75
N TRP A 250 -6.57 3.01 1.99
CA TRP A 250 -5.30 2.62 2.58
C TRP A 250 -5.48 2.04 3.98
N ARG A 251 -6.39 2.59 4.76
CA ARG A 251 -6.71 2.10 6.11
C ARG A 251 -7.58 0.82 6.09
N GLY A 252 -8.37 0.61 5.03
CA GLY A 252 -9.22 -0.57 4.85
C GLY A 252 -10.46 -0.61 5.71
N TYR A 253 -10.98 0.52 6.07
CA TYR A 253 -12.24 0.61 6.77
C TYR A 253 -13.43 0.22 5.91
N ASP A 254 -13.38 0.56 4.62
CA ASP A 254 -14.49 0.32 3.71
C ASP A 254 -14.16 -0.80 2.71
N ARG A 255 -14.97 -1.87 2.76
CA ARG A 255 -14.96 -2.96 1.79
C ARG A 255 -16.20 -2.97 0.92
N GLN A 256 -17.16 -2.06 1.16
CA GLN A 256 -18.42 -1.97 0.43
C GLN A 256 -18.34 -0.98 -0.71
N HIS A 257 -17.67 0.16 -0.49
CA HIS A 257 -17.54 1.22 -1.46
C HIS A 257 -16.14 1.22 -2.08
N ALA A 258 -16.09 1.31 -3.39
CA ALA A 258 -14.86 1.57 -4.09
C ALA A 258 -14.64 3.09 -4.21
N ASN A 259 -13.39 3.55 -4.29
CA ASN A 259 -13.13 4.88 -4.82
C ASN A 259 -13.42 4.86 -6.33
N SER A 260 -14.71 4.94 -6.68
CA SER A 260 -15.23 4.75 -8.03
C SER A 260 -15.07 5.97 -8.92
N THR A 261 -14.66 7.10 -8.34
CA THR A 261 -14.44 8.37 -9.03
C THR A 261 -12.95 8.63 -9.18
N SER A 262 -12.55 9.19 -10.32
CA SER A 262 -11.18 9.54 -10.65
C SER A 262 -11.09 11.00 -11.09
N PRO A 263 -10.28 11.84 -10.46
CA PRO A 263 -9.94 13.15 -11.02
C PRO A 263 -9.28 12.99 -12.40
N LEU A 264 -9.67 13.83 -13.35
CA LEU A 264 -9.11 13.88 -14.69
C LEU A 264 -8.66 15.32 -15.00
N LEU A 265 -7.36 15.54 -14.90
CA LEU A 265 -6.74 16.84 -15.14
C LEU A 265 -6.50 17.04 -16.64
N VAL A 266 -7.24 17.94 -17.24
CA VAL A 266 -7.19 18.24 -18.67
C VAL A 266 -6.52 19.59 -18.91
N GLY A 267 -5.55 19.68 -19.82
CA GLY A 267 -4.90 20.96 -20.12
C GLY A 267 -3.62 20.80 -20.92
N ALA A 268 -3.03 21.91 -21.32
CA ALA A 268 -1.85 21.94 -22.17
C ALA A 268 -0.67 21.12 -21.61
N GLN A 269 0.18 20.64 -22.49
CA GLN A 269 1.43 19.99 -22.10
C GLN A 269 2.32 20.96 -21.31
N GLY A 270 3.05 20.44 -20.32
CA GLY A 270 3.95 21.26 -19.50
C GLY A 270 3.31 21.94 -18.29
N THR A 271 1.99 21.81 -18.08
CA THR A 271 1.29 22.37 -16.90
C THR A 271 1.52 21.59 -15.60
N ARG A 272 2.43 20.62 -15.58
CA ARG A 272 2.86 19.83 -14.41
C ARG A 272 1.79 18.88 -13.83
N LYS A 273 0.82 18.45 -14.64
CA LYS A 273 -0.25 17.53 -14.21
C LYS A 273 0.30 16.22 -13.62
N SER A 274 1.14 15.49 -14.38
CA SER A 274 1.69 14.19 -13.94
C SER A 274 2.62 14.34 -12.73
N THR A 275 3.31 15.49 -12.60
CA THR A 275 4.11 15.81 -11.41
C THR A 275 3.21 15.96 -10.19
N PHE A 276 2.11 16.72 -10.31
CA PHE A 276 1.12 16.86 -9.23
C PHE A 276 0.55 15.51 -8.81
N CYS A 277 0.15 14.67 -9.76
CA CYS A 277 -0.38 13.33 -9.47
C CYS A 277 0.62 12.48 -8.65
N ARG A 278 1.88 12.50 -9.02
CA ARG A 278 2.94 11.78 -8.30
C ARG A 278 3.20 12.37 -6.91
N ASP A 279 3.14 13.70 -6.79
CA ASP A 279 3.43 14.40 -5.55
C ASP A 279 2.28 14.32 -4.53
N LEU A 280 1.15 13.72 -4.87
CA LEU A 280 0.14 13.32 -3.89
C LEU A 280 0.67 12.24 -2.94
N ILE A 281 1.59 11.39 -3.40
CA ILE A 281 2.13 10.28 -2.61
C ILE A 281 3.41 10.71 -1.88
N PRO A 282 3.50 10.47 -0.56
CA PRO A 282 4.69 10.75 0.23
C PRO A 282 5.96 10.13 -0.39
N PRO A 283 7.12 10.79 -0.31
CA PRO A 283 8.38 10.28 -0.90
C PRO A 283 8.72 8.85 -0.50
N GLY A 284 8.46 8.46 0.76
CA GLY A 284 8.70 7.11 1.27
C GLY A 284 7.76 6.04 0.69
N LEU A 285 6.61 6.45 0.14
CA LEU A 285 5.60 5.57 -0.44
C LEU A 285 5.56 5.62 -1.98
N ARG A 286 6.45 6.35 -2.63
CA ARG A 286 6.45 6.49 -4.10
C ARG A 286 6.63 5.18 -4.86
N GLY A 287 7.17 4.14 -4.26
CA GLY A 287 7.19 2.79 -4.82
C GLY A 287 5.79 2.17 -5.01
N TYR A 288 4.77 2.76 -4.40
CA TYR A 288 3.36 2.34 -4.51
C TYR A 288 2.53 3.29 -5.39
N TYR A 289 3.18 4.17 -6.13
CA TYR A 289 2.61 4.97 -7.21
C TYR A 289 3.02 4.37 -8.55
N THR A 290 2.13 4.40 -9.54
CA THR A 290 2.46 4.09 -10.93
C THR A 290 1.69 5.00 -11.89
N ASP A 291 2.32 5.34 -13.01
CA ASP A 291 1.72 6.01 -14.16
C ASP A 291 1.74 5.10 -15.41
N SER A 292 2.08 3.84 -15.21
CA SER A 292 2.19 2.85 -16.28
C SER A 292 1.29 1.66 -15.98
N ILE A 293 0.05 1.69 -16.53
CA ILE A 293 -0.91 0.59 -16.44
C ILE A 293 -1.30 0.11 -17.83
N ASP A 294 -1.20 -1.21 -18.05
CA ASP A 294 -1.63 -1.85 -19.30
C ASP A 294 -3.02 -2.47 -19.14
N PHE A 295 -4.04 -1.79 -19.64
CA PHE A 295 -5.43 -2.27 -19.63
C PHE A 295 -5.69 -3.43 -20.59
N SER A 296 -4.77 -3.80 -21.48
CA SER A 296 -4.90 -4.98 -22.33
C SER A 296 -4.76 -6.27 -21.52
N ARG A 297 -4.00 -6.23 -20.43
CA ARG A 297 -3.76 -7.34 -19.51
C ARG A 297 -4.65 -7.22 -18.28
N LYS A 298 -5.93 -7.58 -18.44
CA LYS A 298 -6.97 -7.39 -17.42
C LYS A 298 -6.58 -7.93 -16.04
N ARG A 299 -5.97 -9.12 -15.97
CA ARG A 299 -5.55 -9.73 -14.69
C ARG A 299 -4.45 -8.92 -14.00
N ASP A 300 -3.46 -8.45 -14.75
CA ASP A 300 -2.37 -7.65 -14.20
C ASP A 300 -2.88 -6.29 -13.73
N ALA A 301 -3.77 -5.66 -14.51
CA ALA A 301 -4.42 -4.41 -14.12
C ALA A 301 -5.28 -4.56 -12.85
N GLU A 302 -5.96 -5.69 -12.66
CA GLU A 302 -6.67 -5.99 -11.41
C GLU A 302 -5.71 -6.20 -10.23
N MET A 303 -4.54 -6.85 -10.43
CA MET A 303 -3.54 -6.98 -9.39
C MET A 303 -2.98 -5.61 -8.93
N TYR A 304 -2.93 -4.64 -9.84
CA TYR A 304 -2.48 -3.28 -9.52
C TYR A 304 -3.36 -2.61 -8.46
N LEU A 305 -4.66 -2.95 -8.39
CA LEU A 305 -5.56 -2.44 -7.35
C LEU A 305 -5.13 -2.82 -5.93
N ASN A 306 -4.51 -3.98 -5.77
CA ASN A 306 -3.97 -4.42 -4.49
C ASN A 306 -2.53 -3.93 -4.25
N ARG A 307 -1.73 -3.75 -5.30
CA ARG A 307 -0.31 -3.44 -5.22
C ARG A 307 -0.02 -1.95 -5.02
N PHE A 308 -0.74 -1.07 -5.72
CA PHE A 308 -0.47 0.36 -5.72
C PHE A 308 -1.42 1.13 -4.81
N ALA A 309 -0.96 2.26 -4.30
CA ALA A 309 -1.73 3.21 -3.50
C ALA A 309 -2.48 4.20 -4.39
N LEU A 310 -1.82 4.63 -5.48
CA LEU A 310 -2.36 5.55 -6.47
C LEU A 310 -1.88 5.15 -7.87
N ILE A 311 -2.80 5.09 -8.81
CA ILE A 311 -2.55 4.82 -10.21
C ILE A 311 -2.90 6.07 -11.00
N ASN A 312 -1.91 6.67 -11.65
CA ASN A 312 -2.13 7.75 -12.60
C ASN A 312 -2.32 7.17 -14.00
N ILE A 313 -3.42 7.49 -14.64
CA ILE A 313 -3.66 7.17 -16.04
C ILE A 313 -3.15 8.34 -16.84
N ASP A 314 -1.85 8.32 -17.15
CA ASP A 314 -1.24 9.35 -17.98
C ASP A 314 -1.72 9.21 -19.43
N GLU A 315 -1.91 10.32 -20.13
CA GLU A 315 -2.43 10.34 -21.50
C GLU A 315 -3.77 9.57 -21.65
N PHE A 316 -4.77 9.91 -20.84
CA PHE A 316 -6.10 9.29 -20.87
C PHE A 316 -6.74 9.29 -22.26
N ASP A 317 -6.40 10.25 -23.11
CA ASP A 317 -6.85 10.36 -24.51
C ASP A 317 -6.36 9.21 -25.41
N GLN A 318 -5.33 8.46 -25.00
CA GLN A 318 -4.83 7.28 -25.73
C GLN A 318 -5.60 5.99 -25.39
N ILE A 319 -6.48 6.02 -24.39
CA ILE A 319 -7.24 4.84 -23.97
C ILE A 319 -8.37 4.56 -24.97
N THR A 320 -8.37 3.34 -25.53
CA THR A 320 -9.42 2.89 -26.45
C THR A 320 -10.77 2.74 -25.74
N LEU A 321 -11.87 2.78 -26.50
CA LEU A 321 -13.22 2.59 -25.97
C LEU A 321 -13.40 1.27 -25.19
N THR A 322 -12.76 0.19 -25.65
CA THR A 322 -12.79 -1.12 -24.97
C THR A 322 -12.06 -1.04 -23.62
N GLN A 323 -10.94 -0.36 -23.57
CA GLN A 323 -10.17 -0.14 -22.34
C GLN A 323 -10.90 0.78 -21.37
N GLN A 324 -11.59 1.83 -21.86
CA GLN A 324 -12.45 2.68 -21.03
C GLN A 324 -13.58 1.86 -20.38
N GLY A 325 -14.19 0.91 -21.12
CA GLY A 325 -15.18 -0.01 -20.56
C GLY A 325 -14.63 -0.87 -19.44
N PHE A 326 -13.43 -1.40 -19.59
CA PHE A 326 -12.76 -2.15 -18.55
C PHE A 326 -12.34 -1.27 -17.36
N LEU A 327 -11.83 -0.05 -17.62
CA LEU A 327 -11.51 0.92 -16.56
C LEU A 327 -12.73 1.22 -15.68
N LYS A 328 -13.90 1.45 -16.29
CA LYS A 328 -15.15 1.67 -15.55
C LYS A 328 -15.50 0.48 -14.64
N HIS A 329 -15.21 -0.74 -15.09
CA HIS A 329 -15.41 -1.94 -14.28
C HIS A 329 -14.46 -1.99 -13.08
N ILE A 330 -13.16 -1.74 -13.28
CA ILE A 330 -12.19 -1.79 -12.18
C ILE A 330 -12.31 -0.62 -11.19
N LEU A 331 -12.77 0.54 -11.63
CA LEU A 331 -13.06 1.68 -10.75
C LEU A 331 -14.11 1.32 -9.69
N GLN A 332 -15.10 0.50 -10.02
CA GLN A 332 -16.20 0.12 -9.13
C GLN A 332 -15.89 -1.09 -8.22
N LYS A 333 -14.75 -1.77 -8.39
CA LYS A 333 -14.42 -2.92 -7.56
C LYS A 333 -13.99 -2.50 -6.15
N PRO A 334 -14.70 -2.84 -5.09
CA PRO A 334 -14.27 -2.55 -3.72
C PRO A 334 -13.18 -3.53 -3.25
N VAL A 335 -13.16 -4.73 -3.78
CA VAL A 335 -12.19 -5.80 -3.48
C VAL A 335 -11.71 -6.48 -4.75
N VAL A 336 -10.59 -7.17 -4.68
CA VAL A 336 -9.97 -7.85 -5.83
C VAL A 336 -9.97 -9.35 -5.59
N ASN A 337 -10.70 -10.09 -6.42
CA ASN A 337 -10.75 -11.55 -6.34
C ASN A 337 -9.80 -12.17 -7.35
N LEU A 338 -8.61 -12.58 -6.90
CA LEU A 338 -7.58 -13.13 -7.76
C LEU A 338 -6.99 -14.42 -7.20
N ARG A 339 -6.57 -15.28 -8.11
CA ARG A 339 -5.76 -16.45 -7.80
C ARG A 339 -4.28 -16.02 -7.87
N LYS A 340 -3.59 -15.95 -6.71
CA LYS A 340 -2.15 -15.71 -6.68
C LYS A 340 -1.41 -16.87 -7.38
N SER A 341 -0.25 -16.57 -7.96
CA SER A 341 0.64 -17.61 -8.49
C SER A 341 0.95 -18.61 -7.37
N TYR A 342 0.89 -19.90 -7.70
CA TYR A 342 1.07 -21.02 -6.76
C TYR A 342 -0.04 -21.22 -5.71
N SER A 343 -1.14 -20.47 -5.76
CA SER A 343 -2.32 -20.72 -4.92
C SER A 343 -3.36 -21.57 -5.66
N ASN A 344 -3.93 -22.56 -4.98
CA ASN A 344 -5.00 -23.38 -5.53
C ASN A 344 -6.39 -22.76 -5.38
N SER A 345 -6.52 -21.66 -4.63
CA SER A 345 -7.79 -20.98 -4.37
C SER A 345 -7.76 -19.53 -4.86
N VAL A 346 -8.94 -19.02 -5.23
CA VAL A 346 -9.17 -17.58 -5.41
C VAL A 346 -9.15 -16.93 -4.03
N GLN A 347 -8.38 -15.88 -3.88
CA GLN A 347 -8.30 -15.10 -2.65
C GLN A 347 -8.93 -13.74 -2.88
N GLU A 348 -9.71 -13.29 -1.91
CA GLU A 348 -10.14 -11.91 -1.84
C GLU A 348 -8.97 -11.07 -1.31
N LEU A 349 -8.52 -10.15 -2.16
CA LEU A 349 -7.46 -9.21 -1.84
C LEU A 349 -8.05 -7.82 -1.63
N ARG A 350 -7.49 -7.11 -0.70
CA ARG A 350 -7.86 -5.73 -0.43
C ARG A 350 -7.48 -4.83 -1.60
N ARG A 351 -8.34 -3.88 -1.95
CA ARG A 351 -8.01 -2.79 -2.84
C ARG A 351 -7.40 -1.64 -2.04
N TYR A 352 -6.24 -1.15 -2.49
CA TYR A 352 -5.61 0.06 -2.00
C TYR A 352 -5.68 1.20 -3.01
N ALA A 353 -5.62 0.86 -4.31
CA ALA A 353 -5.47 1.84 -5.37
C ALA A 353 -6.70 2.72 -5.54
N SER A 354 -6.46 4.02 -5.53
CA SER A 354 -7.30 5.03 -6.17
C SER A 354 -6.73 5.41 -7.52
N PHE A 355 -7.54 6.03 -8.37
CA PHE A 355 -7.13 6.46 -9.68
C PHE A 355 -7.16 7.98 -9.78
N ILE A 356 -6.23 8.50 -10.56
CA ILE A 356 -6.19 9.87 -11.07
C ILE A 356 -5.78 9.80 -12.53
N ALA A 357 -6.15 10.78 -13.35
CA ALA A 357 -5.81 10.74 -14.77
C ALA A 357 -5.38 12.12 -15.28
N THR A 358 -4.61 12.11 -16.36
CA THR A 358 -4.20 13.34 -17.06
C THR A 358 -4.49 13.24 -18.56
N SER A 359 -4.81 14.37 -19.18
CA SER A 359 -4.95 14.45 -20.63
C SER A 359 -4.51 15.83 -21.16
N ASN A 360 -4.13 15.84 -22.44
CA ASN A 360 -3.86 17.08 -23.17
C ASN A 360 -5.03 17.50 -24.07
N GLN A 361 -6.05 16.67 -24.21
CA GLN A 361 -7.23 16.92 -25.03
C GLN A 361 -8.49 17.06 -24.19
N LYS A 362 -9.48 17.84 -24.64
CA LYS A 362 -10.74 18.03 -23.93
C LYS A 362 -11.79 16.97 -24.29
N ASP A 363 -11.86 16.56 -25.56
CA ASP A 363 -12.88 15.64 -26.07
C ASP A 363 -12.60 14.18 -25.67
N LEU A 364 -12.85 13.85 -24.41
CA LEU A 364 -12.39 12.61 -23.80
C LEU A 364 -13.48 11.60 -23.49
N LEU A 365 -14.66 12.10 -23.09
CA LEU A 365 -15.73 11.26 -22.60
C LEU A 365 -16.65 10.84 -23.74
N THR A 366 -16.54 9.59 -24.14
CA THR A 366 -17.32 9.03 -25.27
C THR A 366 -18.65 8.44 -24.85
N ASP A 367 -18.83 8.13 -23.54
CA ASP A 367 -20.03 7.54 -22.99
C ASP A 367 -20.61 8.40 -21.87
N PRO A 368 -21.73 9.08 -22.14
CA PRO A 368 -22.39 9.94 -21.16
C PRO A 368 -22.80 9.21 -19.87
N SER A 369 -23.15 7.92 -19.96
CA SER A 369 -23.53 7.12 -18.79
C SER A 369 -22.34 6.81 -17.87
N GLY A 370 -21.13 6.97 -18.38
CA GLY A 370 -19.88 6.74 -17.64
C GLY A 370 -19.19 7.99 -17.13
N SER A 371 -19.69 9.19 -17.53
CA SER A 371 -19.06 10.47 -17.18
C SER A 371 -19.01 10.72 -15.67
N ARG A 372 -19.98 10.27 -14.91
CA ARG A 372 -20.05 10.37 -13.45
C ARG A 372 -18.87 9.73 -12.70
N ARG A 373 -18.03 8.91 -13.37
CA ARG A 373 -16.83 8.30 -12.77
C ARG A 373 -15.57 9.16 -12.90
N PHE A 374 -15.66 10.24 -13.64
CA PHE A 374 -14.55 11.15 -13.85
C PHE A 374 -14.91 12.54 -13.35
N MET A 375 -14.03 13.12 -12.59
CA MET A 375 -14.08 14.51 -12.16
C MET A 375 -13.17 15.30 -13.11
N CYS A 376 -13.72 15.72 -14.26
CA CYS A 376 -12.95 16.43 -15.26
C CYS A 376 -12.73 17.89 -14.84
N VAL A 377 -11.49 18.34 -14.96
CA VAL A 377 -11.10 19.68 -14.59
C VAL A 377 -10.13 20.26 -15.63
N GLU A 378 -10.48 21.40 -16.21
CA GLU A 378 -9.57 22.13 -17.09
C GLU A 378 -8.52 22.89 -16.26
N VAL A 379 -7.27 22.50 -16.45
CA VAL A 379 -6.11 23.16 -15.84
C VAL A 379 -5.73 24.36 -16.70
N THR A 380 -6.09 25.56 -16.24
CA THR A 380 -5.95 26.81 -16.99
C THR A 380 -4.55 27.42 -16.90
N GLY A 381 -3.68 26.89 -16.03
CA GLY A 381 -2.33 27.40 -15.81
C GLY A 381 -1.36 26.32 -15.35
N THR A 382 -0.18 26.71 -14.92
CA THR A 382 0.81 25.77 -14.35
C THR A 382 0.46 25.44 -12.92
N ILE A 383 0.35 24.17 -12.59
CA ILE A 383 0.11 23.68 -11.23
C ILE A 383 1.31 24.00 -10.33
N ASP A 384 1.06 24.51 -9.13
CA ASP A 384 2.11 24.81 -8.16
C ASP A 384 2.64 23.54 -7.49
N THR A 385 3.67 22.95 -8.08
CA THR A 385 4.40 21.81 -7.53
C THR A 385 5.69 22.22 -6.79
N ALA A 386 5.99 23.51 -6.71
CA ALA A 386 7.21 23.98 -6.06
C ALA A 386 7.02 24.12 -4.54
N ARG A 387 5.80 24.44 -4.08
CA ARG A 387 5.50 24.54 -2.66
C ARG A 387 5.62 23.17 -2.00
N PRO A 388 6.40 23.03 -0.91
CA PRO A 388 6.52 21.77 -0.20
C PRO A 388 5.17 21.29 0.33
N ILE A 389 5.01 19.98 0.43
CA ILE A 389 3.84 19.32 1.03
C ILE A 389 4.25 18.77 2.39
N ASP A 390 3.54 19.16 3.44
CA ASP A 390 3.63 18.55 4.75
C ASP A 390 2.78 17.28 4.77
N TYR A 391 3.35 16.19 4.31
CA TYR A 391 2.62 14.92 4.14
C TYR A 391 2.07 14.37 5.46
N GLU A 392 2.83 14.50 6.54
CA GLU A 392 2.38 13.97 7.83
C GLU A 392 1.10 14.66 8.28
N GLN A 393 1.05 15.99 8.19
CA GLN A 393 -0.13 16.75 8.59
C GLN A 393 -1.28 16.66 7.56
N LEU A 394 -0.98 16.57 6.25
CA LEU A 394 -1.98 16.35 5.20
C LEU A 394 -2.76 15.05 5.42
N TYR A 395 -2.05 13.96 5.68
CA TYR A 395 -2.68 12.66 5.91
C TYR A 395 -3.26 12.55 7.33
N ALA A 396 -2.68 13.25 8.31
CA ALA A 396 -3.28 13.38 9.64
C ALA A 396 -4.64 14.08 9.60
N GLN A 397 -4.79 15.13 8.77
CA GLN A 397 -6.09 15.76 8.50
C GLN A 397 -7.08 14.75 7.95
N ALA A 398 -6.73 14.04 6.88
CA ALA A 398 -7.62 13.07 6.25
C ALA A 398 -8.06 11.98 7.24
N MET A 399 -7.14 11.46 8.03
CA MET A 399 -7.46 10.45 9.06
C MET A 399 -8.35 11.01 10.16
N TYR A 400 -8.11 12.24 10.59
CA TYR A 400 -8.94 12.90 11.60
C TYR A 400 -10.37 13.06 11.09
N GLU A 401 -10.56 13.58 9.88
CA GLU A 401 -11.86 13.83 9.28
C GLU A 401 -12.64 12.52 9.05
N ILE A 402 -12.01 11.48 8.50
CA ILE A 402 -12.61 10.14 8.34
C ILE A 402 -13.06 9.59 9.71
N TYR A 403 -12.19 9.72 10.72
CA TYR A 403 -12.49 9.22 12.07
C TYR A 403 -13.67 9.95 12.73
N HIS A 404 -13.86 11.24 12.43
CA HIS A 404 -14.95 12.06 12.95
C HIS A 404 -16.22 12.00 12.11
N GLY A 405 -16.26 11.11 11.11
CA GLY A 405 -17.46 10.82 10.32
C GLY A 405 -17.66 11.72 9.12
N GLU A 406 -16.61 12.46 8.68
CA GLU A 406 -16.68 13.17 7.41
C GLU A 406 -16.90 12.20 6.26
N ARG A 407 -17.81 12.55 5.35
CA ARG A 407 -18.20 11.70 4.24
C ARG A 407 -17.10 11.65 3.18
N TYR A 408 -16.60 10.47 2.89
CA TYR A 408 -15.56 10.24 1.88
C TYR A 408 -16.05 9.52 0.62
N TRP A 409 -17.30 9.08 0.56
CA TRP A 409 -17.88 8.49 -0.66
C TRP A 409 -18.73 9.52 -1.40
N PHE A 410 -18.90 9.30 -2.71
CA PHE A 410 -19.74 10.13 -3.57
C PHE A 410 -21.18 9.61 -3.55
N ASP A 411 -22.14 10.52 -3.48
CA ASP A 411 -23.56 10.23 -3.58
C ASP A 411 -24.16 10.72 -4.90
N ASP A 412 -25.48 10.58 -5.06
CA ASP A 412 -26.19 10.94 -6.29
C ASP A 412 -26.10 12.44 -6.57
N GLU A 413 -26.02 13.30 -5.54
CA GLU A 413 -25.86 14.76 -5.70
C GLU A 413 -24.47 15.10 -6.25
N ASP A 414 -23.44 14.48 -5.70
CA ASP A 414 -22.07 14.63 -6.22
C ASP A 414 -21.94 14.13 -7.67
N GLU A 415 -22.57 12.99 -7.96
CA GLU A 415 -22.60 12.43 -9.32
C GLU A 415 -23.32 13.36 -10.32
N ALA A 416 -24.39 14.02 -9.89
CA ALA A 416 -25.09 15.01 -10.70
C ALA A 416 -24.22 16.23 -11.01
N VAL A 417 -23.54 16.79 -9.98
CA VAL A 417 -22.61 17.91 -10.12
C VAL A 417 -21.45 17.56 -11.07
N MET A 418 -20.87 16.37 -10.91
CA MET A 418 -19.81 15.90 -11.83
C MET A 418 -20.32 15.74 -13.25
N THR A 419 -21.51 15.18 -13.44
CA THR A 419 -22.10 14.96 -14.77
C THR A 419 -22.34 16.29 -15.48
N GLU A 420 -22.83 17.31 -14.78
CA GLU A 420 -23.01 18.66 -15.32
C GLU A 420 -21.66 19.29 -15.72
N SER A 421 -20.68 19.25 -14.82
CA SER A 421 -19.34 19.79 -15.09
C SER A 421 -18.62 19.07 -16.23
N ASN A 422 -18.94 17.80 -16.46
CA ASN A 422 -18.29 17.00 -17.49
C ASN A 422 -18.84 17.22 -18.92
N GLN A 423 -19.94 17.96 -19.10
CA GLN A 423 -20.53 18.22 -20.41
C GLN A 423 -19.53 18.86 -21.38
N GLU A 424 -18.67 19.71 -20.90
CA GLU A 424 -17.63 20.37 -21.71
C GLU A 424 -16.55 19.43 -22.23
N PHE A 425 -16.42 18.24 -21.62
CA PHE A 425 -15.41 17.22 -21.95
C PHE A 425 -16.00 16.03 -22.71
N GLU A 426 -17.30 16.09 -23.02
CA GLU A 426 -17.97 15.04 -23.81
C GLU A 426 -17.64 15.17 -25.29
N GLN A 427 -17.18 14.07 -25.86
CA GLN A 427 -16.96 13.99 -27.30
C GLN A 427 -18.31 14.00 -28.03
N THR A 428 -18.51 14.97 -28.91
CA THR A 428 -19.69 14.94 -29.81
C THR A 428 -19.55 13.76 -30.76
N PRO A 429 -20.47 12.79 -30.72
CA PRO A 429 -20.37 11.61 -31.57
C PRO A 429 -20.29 11.98 -33.07
N PRO A 430 -19.43 11.31 -33.87
CA PRO A 430 -19.28 11.62 -35.31
C PRO A 430 -20.58 11.64 -36.09
N MET A 431 -21.56 10.81 -35.67
CA MET A 431 -22.89 10.80 -36.27
C MET A 431 -23.67 12.08 -36.02
N VAL A 432 -23.52 12.69 -34.84
CA VAL A 432 -24.17 13.96 -34.49
C VAL A 432 -23.46 15.13 -35.17
N GLN A 433 -22.11 15.11 -35.25
CA GLN A 433 -21.37 16.10 -36.03
C GLN A 433 -21.77 16.06 -37.50
N LEU A 434 -21.91 14.85 -38.06
CA LEU A 434 -22.37 14.66 -39.45
C LEU A 434 -23.80 15.16 -39.62
N PHE A 435 -24.68 14.94 -38.63
CA PHE A 435 -26.05 15.48 -38.64
C PHE A 435 -26.02 17.00 -38.72
N TYR A 436 -25.36 17.70 -37.81
CA TYR A 436 -25.29 19.16 -37.82
C TYR A 436 -24.65 19.77 -39.07
N ARG A 437 -23.82 19.00 -39.78
CA ARG A 437 -23.26 19.46 -41.06
C ARG A 437 -24.31 19.54 -42.18
N TYR A 438 -25.37 18.71 -42.15
CA TYR A 438 -26.36 18.62 -43.22
C TYR A 438 -27.76 18.96 -42.76
N PHE A 439 -28.06 19.01 -41.48
CA PHE A 439 -29.35 19.27 -40.90
C PHE A 439 -29.25 20.25 -39.77
N ARG A 440 -30.29 21.08 -39.59
CA ARG A 440 -30.54 21.90 -38.39
C ARG A 440 -32.01 21.78 -37.99
N GLY A 441 -32.33 22.04 -36.72
CA GLY A 441 -33.69 22.23 -36.29
C GLY A 441 -34.34 23.43 -36.99
N ALA A 442 -35.59 23.31 -37.38
CA ALA A 442 -36.36 24.47 -37.85
C ALA A 442 -36.71 25.39 -36.68
N GLU A 443 -36.57 26.70 -36.83
CA GLU A 443 -37.03 27.68 -35.87
C GLU A 443 -38.56 27.80 -35.94
N ASP A 444 -39.22 28.31 -34.87
CA ASP A 444 -40.69 28.36 -34.73
C ASP A 444 -41.41 29.10 -35.86
N HIS A 445 -40.68 29.83 -36.68
CA HIS A 445 -41.23 30.62 -37.83
C HIS A 445 -40.79 30.13 -39.21
N GLU A 446 -40.07 29.00 -39.27
CA GLU A 446 -39.59 28.39 -40.50
C GLU A 446 -40.48 27.19 -40.93
N GLU A 447 -40.77 27.08 -42.24
CA GLU A 447 -41.33 25.83 -42.78
C GLU A 447 -40.27 24.73 -42.74
N GLY A 448 -40.37 23.86 -41.74
CA GLY A 448 -39.51 22.69 -41.57
C GLY A 448 -40.16 21.42 -42.14
N GLU A 449 -39.33 20.49 -42.65
CA GLU A 449 -39.77 19.17 -43.09
C GLU A 449 -39.58 18.17 -41.95
N TYR A 450 -40.64 17.36 -41.68
CA TYR A 450 -40.53 16.23 -40.73
C TYR A 450 -39.88 15.07 -41.42
N LEU A 451 -38.70 14.66 -40.95
CA LEU A 451 -37.95 13.52 -41.47
C LEU A 451 -37.95 12.35 -40.47
N TYR A 452 -38.09 11.14 -40.99
CA TYR A 452 -37.90 9.94 -40.19
C TYR A 452 -36.40 9.71 -39.92
N LEU A 453 -36.10 9.21 -38.76
CA LEU A 453 -34.74 8.92 -38.32
C LEU A 453 -33.99 8.03 -39.31
N MET A 454 -34.68 7.08 -39.95
CA MET A 454 -34.13 6.20 -40.97
C MET A 454 -33.75 6.97 -42.25
N ASP A 455 -34.54 7.96 -42.66
CA ASP A 455 -34.27 8.75 -43.86
C ASP A 455 -33.07 9.67 -43.66
N ILE A 456 -32.98 10.27 -42.47
CA ILE A 456 -31.81 11.05 -42.06
C ILE A 456 -30.56 10.16 -42.09
N LEU A 457 -30.64 8.96 -41.53
CA LEU A 457 -29.51 8.04 -41.45
C LEU A 457 -29.09 7.56 -42.85
N ASN A 458 -30.03 7.25 -43.74
CA ASN A 458 -29.77 6.89 -45.12
C ASN A 458 -29.15 8.05 -45.91
N TYR A 459 -29.60 9.26 -45.68
CA TYR A 459 -29.02 10.47 -46.30
C TYR A 459 -27.57 10.65 -45.85
N LEU A 460 -27.31 10.58 -44.56
CA LEU A 460 -25.96 10.71 -43.99
C LEU A 460 -25.04 9.60 -44.48
N GLN A 461 -25.55 8.37 -44.63
CA GLN A 461 -24.80 7.24 -45.17
C GLN A 461 -24.38 7.45 -46.63
N LYS A 462 -25.21 8.08 -47.43
CA LYS A 462 -24.90 8.42 -48.84
C LYS A 462 -23.83 9.56 -48.92
N LYS A 463 -23.77 10.42 -47.93
CA LYS A 463 -22.87 11.59 -47.91
C LYS A 463 -21.57 11.36 -47.16
N SER A 464 -21.41 10.23 -46.51
CA SER A 464 -20.27 9.95 -45.65
C SER A 464 -19.66 8.58 -46.02
N THR A 465 -18.34 8.49 -45.83
CA THR A 465 -17.60 7.20 -45.93
C THR A 465 -17.70 6.38 -44.63
N ILE A 466 -18.34 6.93 -43.60
CA ILE A 466 -18.51 6.27 -42.30
C ILE A 466 -19.58 5.15 -42.44
N PRO A 467 -19.29 3.90 -42.14
CA PRO A 467 -20.29 2.81 -42.25
C PRO A 467 -21.34 3.00 -41.13
N LEU A 468 -22.47 3.56 -41.50
CA LEU A 468 -23.63 3.73 -40.64
C LEU A 468 -24.54 2.49 -40.82
N SER A 469 -24.51 1.55 -39.87
CA SER A 469 -25.36 0.38 -39.90
C SER A 469 -26.80 0.73 -39.50
N SER A 470 -27.78 0.22 -40.27
CA SER A 470 -29.22 0.35 -39.97
C SER A 470 -29.60 -0.14 -38.56
N ASN A 471 -28.86 -1.05 -38.00
CA ASN A 471 -29.06 -1.53 -36.61
C ASN A 471 -28.79 -0.46 -35.55
N LYS A 472 -28.25 0.72 -35.92
CA LYS A 472 -27.94 1.83 -35.01
C LYS A 472 -28.99 2.95 -35.02
N VAL A 473 -30.15 2.79 -35.69
CA VAL A 473 -31.19 3.82 -35.74
C VAL A 473 -31.62 4.29 -34.36
N ASN A 474 -31.97 3.34 -33.49
CA ASN A 474 -32.38 3.64 -32.10
C ASN A 474 -31.27 4.29 -31.29
N TYR A 475 -30.02 3.96 -31.54
CA TYR A 475 -28.86 4.60 -30.92
C TYR A 475 -28.72 6.01 -31.42
N PHE A 476 -28.81 6.24 -32.72
CA PHE A 476 -28.75 7.57 -33.34
C PHE A 476 -29.86 8.48 -32.83
N GLY A 477 -31.09 7.96 -32.72
CA GLY A 477 -32.24 8.70 -32.17
C GLY A 477 -31.98 9.19 -30.76
N ARG A 478 -31.44 8.32 -29.90
CA ARG A 478 -31.03 8.72 -28.52
C ARG A 478 -29.94 9.79 -28.50
N LEU A 479 -28.98 9.72 -29.44
CA LEU A 479 -27.95 10.73 -29.58
C LEU A 479 -28.51 12.10 -29.99
N LEU A 480 -29.43 12.14 -30.93
CA LEU A 480 -30.08 13.37 -31.37
C LEU A 480 -30.98 13.96 -30.28
N GLN A 481 -31.72 13.12 -29.58
CA GLN A 481 -32.52 13.55 -28.42
C GLN A 481 -31.66 14.17 -27.33
N LYS A 482 -30.49 13.56 -27.01
CA LYS A 482 -29.50 14.10 -26.08
C LYS A 482 -28.90 15.43 -26.58
N ALA A 483 -28.72 15.57 -27.89
CA ALA A 483 -28.25 16.79 -28.53
C ALA A 483 -29.33 17.89 -28.65
N GLY A 484 -30.48 17.69 -27.98
CA GLY A 484 -31.55 18.69 -27.93
C GLY A 484 -32.44 18.74 -29.18
N ILE A 485 -32.30 17.77 -30.10
CA ILE A 485 -33.17 17.68 -31.29
C ILE A 485 -34.49 17.04 -30.88
N PRO A 486 -35.62 17.79 -30.92
CA PRO A 486 -36.91 17.29 -30.52
C PRO A 486 -37.40 16.18 -31.48
N SER A 487 -37.91 15.10 -30.90
CA SER A 487 -38.61 14.03 -31.65
C SER A 487 -40.08 14.02 -31.28
N LYS A 488 -40.95 13.86 -32.31
CA LYS A 488 -42.37 13.56 -32.10
C LYS A 488 -42.59 12.09 -31.88
#